data_32dbbcc5472d2fa766322b945ae819f2
#
_entry.id   32dbbcc5472d2fa766322b945ae819f2
#
_cell.length_a   1.000
_cell.length_b   1.000
_cell.length_c   1.000
_cell.angle_alpha   90.00
_cell.angle_beta   90.00
_cell.angle_gamma   90.00
#
_symmetry.space_group_name_H-M   'P 1'
#
loop_
_entity.id
_entity.type
_entity.pdbx_description
1 polymer ?
#
loop_
_entity_poly.entity_id
_entity_poly.type
_entity_poly.pdbx_seq_one_letter_code
_entity_poly.pdbx_strand_id
1 'polypeptide(L)'
;MHTEEYIAHVTASIQQSRKNLGKDTYLCEGSFDVLLQSIGAVLRAGEVVANGACDHSFALVRPPGHHAGKNTSGGFCVFNNSAILVHFLRDIFRIKKVAILNIDAHASDGTYGIFSADPDVLCISVHQDPSKVYPHTCFIKDIGVRPALGLSINMEMPLRSGNKEYGILFEDVIEKVMIKFDPEIVILECGFDAYHKESLSQLDLTVDGYYSIIDFLASRWKVVCLLEGGYHEDIGLLAAVVLEGLMGRRTIKDEIDQIDLLASRHVNTRKEFQEKLSRLKLILSPYWDLDKPVSCQVR
;
A
#
# COMPACT_ATOMS: atom_id res chain seq x y z
N MET A 1 14.17 -0.15 10.94
CA MET A 1 13.14 0.70 11.57
C MET A 1 13.72 2.10 11.80
N HIS A 2 13.00 3.03 12.40
CA HIS A 2 13.52 4.38 12.67
C HIS A 2 14.74 4.37 13.59
N THR A 3 15.68 5.32 13.38
CA THR A 3 16.83 5.46 14.27
C THR A 3 16.45 6.19 15.56
N GLU A 4 17.23 5.97 16.61
CA GLU A 4 17.04 6.66 17.91
C GLU A 4 17.15 8.17 17.76
N GLU A 5 18.08 8.65 16.92
CA GLU A 5 18.26 10.08 16.64
C GLU A 5 17.02 10.69 15.97
N TYR A 6 16.37 9.96 15.06
CA TYR A 6 15.15 10.43 14.41
C TYR A 6 13.99 10.51 15.43
N ILE A 7 13.81 9.50 16.26
CA ILE A 7 12.78 9.49 17.31
C ILE A 7 13.01 10.65 18.28
N ALA A 8 14.26 10.86 18.72
CA ALA A 8 14.63 11.98 19.57
C ALA A 8 14.36 13.34 18.89
N HIS A 9 14.65 13.46 17.59
CA HIS A 9 14.36 14.67 16.82
C HIS A 9 12.86 14.98 16.75
N VAL A 10 12.02 13.97 16.47
CA VAL A 10 10.55 14.13 16.46
C VAL A 10 10.05 14.58 17.84
N THR A 11 10.49 13.93 18.91
CA THR A 11 10.12 14.26 20.28
C THR A 11 10.52 15.68 20.66
N ALA A 12 11.76 16.06 20.36
CA ALA A 12 12.28 17.41 20.65
C ALA A 12 11.54 18.49 19.83
N SER A 13 11.16 18.18 18.59
CA SER A 13 10.41 19.10 17.73
C SER A 13 9.04 19.44 18.30
N ILE A 14 8.36 18.47 18.91
CA ILE A 14 7.07 18.68 19.59
C ILE A 14 7.26 19.57 20.82
N GLN A 15 8.27 19.26 21.66
CA GLN A 15 8.55 20.01 22.90
C GLN A 15 8.95 21.47 22.63
N GLN A 16 9.63 21.73 21.51
CA GLN A 16 10.06 23.08 21.11
C GLN A 16 9.00 23.86 20.33
N SER A 17 7.78 23.34 20.24
CA SER A 17 6.68 23.91 19.43
C SER A 17 7.08 24.11 17.97
N ARG A 18 8.02 23.33 17.46
CA ARG A 18 8.37 23.31 16.03
C ARG A 18 7.22 22.63 15.29
N LYS A 19 6.61 23.37 14.37
CA LYS A 19 5.40 22.92 13.70
C LYS A 19 5.67 22.05 12.49
N ASN A 20 6.85 22.11 11.89
CA ASN A 20 7.13 21.42 10.61
C ASN A 20 8.30 20.46 10.76
N LEU A 21 8.09 19.20 10.40
CA LEU A 21 9.13 18.19 10.13
C LEU A 21 9.54 18.18 8.65
N GLY A 22 8.75 18.74 7.76
CA GLY A 22 8.94 18.82 6.32
C GLY A 22 7.99 19.84 5.69
N LYS A 23 7.87 19.84 4.37
CA LYS A 23 7.02 20.80 3.65
C LYS A 23 5.54 20.66 3.99
N ASP A 24 5.08 19.42 4.20
CA ASP A 24 3.68 18.99 4.32
C ASP A 24 3.41 18.21 5.60
N THR A 25 4.41 18.00 6.43
CA THR A 25 4.32 17.22 7.66
C THR A 25 4.61 18.12 8.85
N TYR A 26 3.59 18.41 9.64
CA TYR A 26 3.70 19.29 10.81
C TYR A 26 3.28 18.57 12.11
N LEU A 27 3.77 19.08 13.23
CA LEU A 27 3.48 18.61 14.57
C LEU A 27 2.85 19.73 15.39
N CYS A 28 1.96 19.37 16.31
CA CYS A 28 1.37 20.26 17.30
C CYS A 28 1.41 19.59 18.68
N GLU A 29 0.96 20.31 19.68
CA GLU A 29 0.77 19.74 21.03
C GLU A 29 -0.15 18.51 20.95
N GLY A 30 0.22 17.42 21.62
CA GLY A 30 -0.48 16.14 21.58
C GLY A 30 -0.16 15.25 20.38
N SER A 31 0.57 15.71 19.35
CA SER A 31 0.89 14.88 18.18
C SER A 31 1.62 13.58 18.55
N PHE A 32 2.50 13.60 19.57
CA PHE A 32 3.23 12.40 19.97
C PHE A 32 2.30 11.32 20.51
N ASP A 33 1.33 11.69 21.33
CA ASP A 33 0.35 10.77 21.89
C ASP A 33 -0.52 10.15 20.79
N VAL A 34 -0.94 10.96 19.80
CA VAL A 34 -1.68 10.48 18.62
C VAL A 34 -0.85 9.51 17.80
N LEU A 35 0.44 9.81 17.57
CA LEU A 35 1.36 8.91 16.88
C LEU A 35 1.48 7.57 17.61
N LEU A 36 1.66 7.57 18.93
CA LEU A 36 1.74 6.35 19.72
C LEU A 36 0.44 5.56 19.74
N GLN A 37 -0.72 6.25 19.80
CA GLN A 37 -2.03 5.59 19.71
C GLN A 37 -2.25 4.94 18.34
N SER A 38 -1.87 5.64 17.25
CA SER A 38 -1.92 5.08 15.90
C SER A 38 -1.07 3.82 15.78
N ILE A 39 0.18 3.88 16.23
CA ILE A 39 1.08 2.71 16.26
C ILE A 39 0.48 1.60 17.11
N GLY A 40 -0.02 1.90 18.31
CA GLY A 40 -0.65 0.91 19.19
C GLY A 40 -1.83 0.19 18.53
N ALA A 41 -2.68 0.92 17.80
CA ALA A 41 -3.79 0.35 17.05
C ALA A 41 -3.31 -0.54 15.89
N VAL A 42 -2.27 -0.12 15.16
CA VAL A 42 -1.63 -0.92 14.10
C VAL A 42 -1.05 -2.23 14.65
N LEU A 43 -0.32 -2.16 15.77
CA LEU A 43 0.23 -3.35 16.42
C LEU A 43 -0.88 -4.29 16.89
N ARG A 44 -1.96 -3.74 17.46
CA ARG A 44 -3.12 -4.55 17.87
C ARG A 44 -3.80 -5.22 16.68
N ALA A 45 -3.95 -4.52 15.56
CA ALA A 45 -4.51 -5.11 14.32
C ALA A 45 -3.65 -6.27 13.81
N GLY A 46 -2.32 -6.15 13.84
CA GLY A 46 -1.42 -7.26 13.47
C GLY A 46 -1.44 -8.40 14.46
N GLU A 47 -1.48 -8.11 15.76
CA GLU A 47 -1.53 -9.11 16.83
C GLU A 47 -2.74 -10.06 16.68
N VAL A 48 -3.95 -9.53 16.46
CA VAL A 48 -5.16 -10.35 16.37
C VAL A 48 -5.18 -11.26 15.14
N VAL A 49 -4.50 -10.87 14.06
CA VAL A 49 -4.33 -11.70 12.87
C VAL A 49 -3.22 -12.74 13.08
N ALA A 50 -2.09 -12.34 13.66
CA ALA A 50 -0.94 -13.22 13.89
C ALA A 50 -1.26 -14.36 14.87
N ASN A 51 -2.03 -14.08 15.93
CA ASN A 51 -2.44 -15.10 16.91
C ASN A 51 -3.67 -15.91 16.47
N GLY A 52 -4.26 -15.61 15.30
CA GLY A 52 -5.40 -16.35 14.75
C GLY A 52 -6.75 -16.01 15.40
N ALA A 53 -6.86 -14.89 16.12
CA ALA A 53 -8.14 -14.44 16.68
C ALA A 53 -9.11 -13.95 15.59
N CYS A 54 -8.59 -13.49 14.45
CA CYS A 54 -9.33 -13.23 13.22
C CYS A 54 -8.42 -13.44 12.01
N ASP A 55 -9.03 -13.63 10.83
CA ASP A 55 -8.28 -13.82 9.58
C ASP A 55 -7.78 -12.49 9.02
N HIS A 56 -8.51 -11.41 9.22
CA HIS A 56 -8.21 -10.09 8.71
C HIS A 56 -8.48 -9.00 9.75
N SER A 57 -7.84 -7.86 9.58
CA SER A 57 -8.07 -6.67 10.42
C SER A 57 -7.91 -5.39 9.60
N PHE A 58 -8.50 -4.31 10.09
CA PHE A 58 -8.34 -2.98 9.51
C PHE A 58 -8.04 -1.94 10.59
N ALA A 59 -6.85 -1.38 10.58
CA ALA A 59 -6.47 -0.25 11.42
C ALA A 59 -6.86 1.06 10.71
N LEU A 60 -7.98 1.64 11.12
CA LEU A 60 -8.45 2.95 10.68
C LEU A 60 -7.74 4.05 11.48
N VAL A 61 -6.50 4.33 11.13
CA VAL A 61 -5.61 5.21 11.88
C VAL A 61 -5.15 6.41 11.05
N ARG A 62 -4.82 7.50 11.74
CA ARG A 62 -4.09 8.67 11.25
C ARG A 62 -3.10 9.10 12.33
N PRO A 63 -1.91 9.63 11.93
CA PRO A 63 -1.46 9.90 10.56
C PRO A 63 -1.10 8.62 9.79
N PRO A 64 -0.97 8.73 8.44
CA PRO A 64 -0.46 7.66 7.58
C PRO A 64 1.02 7.38 7.86
N GLY A 65 1.61 6.35 7.22
CA GLY A 65 2.97 5.92 7.54
C GLY A 65 3.89 5.67 6.35
N HIS A 66 3.37 5.37 5.18
CA HIS A 66 4.11 4.77 4.06
C HIS A 66 5.24 5.65 3.46
N HIS A 67 5.20 6.98 3.65
CA HIS A 67 6.25 7.88 3.22
C HIS A 67 7.36 8.09 4.26
N ALA A 68 7.16 7.69 5.52
CA ALA A 68 8.18 7.86 6.54
C ALA A 68 9.33 6.86 6.34
N GLY A 69 10.52 7.38 6.03
CA GLY A 69 11.75 6.60 5.93
C GLY A 69 12.40 6.35 7.29
N LYS A 70 13.60 5.74 7.29
CA LYS A 70 14.34 5.45 8.55
C LYS A 70 14.58 6.71 9.38
N ASN A 71 14.89 7.83 8.74
CA ASN A 71 15.31 9.09 9.37
C ASN A 71 14.58 10.30 8.79
N THR A 72 13.49 10.09 8.06
CA THR A 72 12.79 11.15 7.33
C THR A 72 11.28 11.04 7.54
N SER A 73 10.62 12.19 7.59
CA SER A 73 9.18 12.37 7.49
C SER A 73 8.84 12.98 6.13
N GLY A 74 7.61 12.82 5.69
CA GLY A 74 7.09 13.42 4.46
C GLY A 74 5.72 12.86 4.11
N GLY A 75 5.00 13.51 3.21
CA GLY A 75 3.67 13.05 2.79
C GLY A 75 2.72 12.82 3.96
N PHE A 76 2.72 13.71 4.95
CA PHE A 76 1.96 13.63 6.20
C PHE A 76 2.39 12.49 7.15
N CYS A 77 3.37 11.67 6.77
CA CYS A 77 3.87 10.53 7.55
C CYS A 77 5.02 10.93 8.47
N VAL A 78 4.91 10.55 9.75
CA VAL A 78 5.96 10.76 10.77
C VAL A 78 6.67 9.45 11.07
N PHE A 79 5.94 8.41 11.40
CA PHE A 79 6.48 7.07 11.61
C PHE A 79 5.89 6.10 10.58
N ASN A 80 6.69 5.13 10.15
CA ASN A 80 6.25 4.11 9.20
C ASN A 80 5.50 2.99 9.92
N ASN A 81 4.19 3.04 9.83
CA ASN A 81 3.28 2.10 10.49
C ASN A 81 3.52 0.66 10.04
N SER A 82 3.68 0.44 8.72
CA SER A 82 3.95 -0.89 8.14
C SER A 82 5.29 -1.45 8.61
N ALA A 83 6.33 -0.63 8.65
CA ALA A 83 7.65 -1.08 9.08
C ALA A 83 7.66 -1.45 10.57
N ILE A 84 7.00 -0.67 11.41
CA ILE A 84 6.87 -0.96 12.84
C ILE A 84 6.12 -2.29 13.03
N LEU A 85 5.03 -2.49 12.26
CA LEU A 85 4.27 -3.73 12.31
C LEU A 85 5.09 -4.95 11.87
N VAL A 86 5.86 -4.87 10.77
CA VAL A 86 6.73 -5.97 10.31
C VAL A 86 7.71 -6.38 11.40
N HIS A 87 8.38 -5.41 12.03
CA HIS A 87 9.31 -5.71 13.12
C HIS A 87 8.62 -6.36 14.32
N PHE A 88 7.45 -5.86 14.72
CA PHE A 88 6.65 -6.46 15.78
C PHE A 88 6.24 -7.91 15.47
N LEU A 89 5.76 -8.18 14.25
CA LEU A 89 5.37 -9.52 13.82
C LEU A 89 6.57 -10.49 13.84
N ARG A 90 7.75 -10.03 13.44
CA ARG A 90 8.99 -10.81 13.48
C ARG A 90 9.46 -11.11 14.89
N ASP A 91 9.49 -10.10 15.73
CA ASP A 91 10.06 -10.20 17.08
C ASP A 91 9.17 -11.01 18.01
N ILE A 92 7.86 -10.81 17.96
CA ILE A 92 6.91 -11.41 18.89
C ILE A 92 6.33 -12.73 18.36
N PHE A 93 5.93 -12.77 17.06
CA PHE A 93 5.22 -13.91 16.48
C PHE A 93 6.09 -14.80 15.60
N ARG A 94 7.36 -14.41 15.38
CA ARG A 94 8.32 -15.17 14.54
C ARG A 94 7.90 -15.29 13.09
N ILE A 95 7.00 -14.43 12.61
CA ILE A 95 6.61 -14.35 11.23
C ILE A 95 7.79 -13.84 10.42
N LYS A 96 8.19 -14.58 9.38
CA LYS A 96 9.36 -14.27 8.57
C LYS A 96 8.97 -13.53 7.30
N LYS A 97 8.12 -14.15 6.49
CA LYS A 97 7.75 -13.63 5.18
C LYS A 97 6.52 -12.75 5.26
N VAL A 98 6.71 -11.49 4.97
CA VAL A 98 5.63 -10.50 4.94
C VAL A 98 5.59 -9.85 3.56
N ALA A 99 4.40 -9.77 2.95
CA ALA A 99 4.20 -8.92 1.79
C ALA A 99 3.57 -7.60 2.24
N ILE A 100 4.11 -6.48 1.77
CA ILE A 100 3.53 -5.15 1.91
C ILE A 100 3.04 -4.74 0.53
N LEU A 101 1.74 -4.52 0.40
CA LEU A 101 1.11 -4.06 -0.83
C LEU A 101 0.54 -2.67 -0.60
N ASN A 102 1.04 -1.69 -1.34
CA ASN A 102 0.53 -0.33 -1.36
C ASN A 102 -0.42 -0.13 -2.54
N ILE A 103 -1.63 0.37 -2.26
CA ILE A 103 -2.62 0.80 -3.25
C ILE A 103 -3.01 2.28 -3.08
N ASP A 104 -2.30 3.01 -2.21
CA ASP A 104 -2.33 4.46 -2.18
C ASP A 104 -1.89 5.01 -3.54
N ALA A 105 -2.45 6.14 -3.97
CA ALA A 105 -2.08 6.75 -5.24
C ALA A 105 -0.62 7.23 -5.29
N HIS A 106 0.02 7.36 -4.14
CA HIS A 106 1.43 7.76 -4.01
C HIS A 106 2.31 6.54 -3.75
N ALA A 107 3.52 6.56 -4.32
CA ALA A 107 4.48 5.49 -4.07
C ALA A 107 4.90 5.43 -2.60
N SER A 108 4.99 4.23 -2.02
CA SER A 108 5.41 4.02 -0.63
C SER A 108 6.94 4.08 -0.50
N ASP A 109 7.52 5.25 -0.76
CA ASP A 109 8.97 5.47 -0.81
C ASP A 109 9.65 5.25 0.55
N GLY A 110 8.98 5.58 1.65
CA GLY A 110 9.45 5.29 2.99
C GLY A 110 9.56 3.80 3.26
N THR A 111 8.51 3.04 2.95
CA THR A 111 8.47 1.58 3.07
C THR A 111 9.51 0.92 2.18
N TYR A 112 9.62 1.35 0.90
CA TYR A 112 10.66 0.90 -0.02
C TYR A 112 12.06 1.15 0.55
N GLY A 113 12.33 2.36 1.03
CA GLY A 113 13.63 2.73 1.59
C GLY A 113 14.04 1.92 2.82
N ILE A 114 13.07 1.43 3.60
CA ILE A 114 13.32 0.58 4.77
C ILE A 114 13.63 -0.86 4.36
N PHE A 115 12.86 -1.44 3.43
CA PHE A 115 12.89 -2.87 3.12
C PHE A 115 13.56 -3.24 1.80
N SER A 116 14.07 -2.29 1.01
CA SER A 116 14.67 -2.56 -0.31
C SER A 116 15.82 -3.58 -0.31
N ALA A 117 16.42 -3.87 0.85
CA ALA A 117 17.47 -4.88 1.04
C ALA A 117 17.04 -6.07 1.90
N ASP A 118 15.77 -6.18 2.31
CA ASP A 118 15.28 -7.23 3.20
C ASP A 118 14.71 -8.40 2.38
N PRO A 119 15.38 -9.59 2.37
CA PRO A 119 14.96 -10.71 1.53
C PRO A 119 13.69 -11.42 2.02
N ASP A 120 13.20 -11.10 3.21
CA ASP A 120 12.01 -11.68 3.79
C ASP A 120 10.78 -10.74 3.70
N VAL A 121 10.92 -9.58 3.02
CA VAL A 121 9.82 -8.65 2.76
C VAL A 121 9.66 -8.40 1.27
N LEU A 122 8.48 -8.73 0.76
CA LEU A 122 8.06 -8.37 -0.60
C LEU A 122 7.33 -7.03 -0.53
N CYS A 123 7.88 -5.99 -1.15
CA CYS A 123 7.25 -4.68 -1.27
C CYS A 123 6.65 -4.50 -2.66
N ILE A 124 5.34 -4.33 -2.75
CA ILE A 124 4.64 -4.01 -4.00
C ILE A 124 3.97 -2.65 -3.85
N SER A 125 4.22 -1.73 -4.77
CA SER A 125 3.56 -0.43 -4.79
C SER A 125 2.89 -0.19 -6.15
N VAL A 126 1.57 -0.07 -6.14
CA VAL A 126 0.74 0.26 -7.31
C VAL A 126 0.27 1.69 -7.14
N HIS A 127 0.90 2.61 -7.86
CA HIS A 127 0.73 4.05 -7.62
C HIS A 127 0.72 4.82 -8.94
N GLN A 128 0.18 6.03 -8.93
CA GLN A 128 0.21 6.92 -10.09
C GLN A 128 1.65 7.18 -10.53
N ASP A 129 1.87 7.37 -11.83
CA ASP A 129 3.19 7.67 -12.40
C ASP A 129 3.92 8.75 -11.57
N PRO A 130 5.04 8.39 -10.90
CA PRO A 130 5.73 9.29 -9.98
C PRO A 130 6.41 10.47 -10.70
N SER A 131 6.50 10.46 -12.03
CA SER A 131 6.91 11.64 -12.78
C SER A 131 5.90 12.77 -12.71
N LYS A 132 4.65 12.49 -12.32
CA LYS A 132 3.50 13.42 -12.28
C LYS A 132 3.04 13.77 -10.88
N VAL A 133 3.42 12.97 -9.87
CA VAL A 133 2.94 13.12 -8.49
C VAL A 133 4.07 12.85 -7.48
N TYR A 134 3.94 13.40 -6.28
CA TYR A 134 4.79 13.07 -5.14
C TYR A 134 4.85 11.53 -4.91
N PRO A 135 5.94 10.94 -4.47
CA PRO A 135 7.21 11.52 -4.03
C PRO A 135 8.28 11.64 -5.14
N HIS A 136 7.95 11.40 -6.40
CA HIS A 136 8.86 11.46 -7.55
C HIS A 136 9.99 10.40 -7.51
N THR A 137 9.73 9.27 -6.86
CA THR A 137 10.63 8.12 -6.71
C THR A 137 9.86 6.82 -6.88
N CYS A 138 10.51 5.68 -6.72
CA CYS A 138 9.90 4.34 -6.87
C CYS A 138 9.37 4.09 -8.28
N PHE A 139 10.26 4.23 -9.25
CA PHE A 139 9.99 3.91 -10.64
C PHE A 139 10.02 2.39 -10.89
N ILE A 140 9.46 1.93 -12.00
CA ILE A 140 9.46 0.50 -12.42
C ILE A 140 10.84 -0.17 -12.32
N LYS A 141 11.92 0.59 -12.53
CA LYS A 141 13.31 0.11 -12.44
C LYS A 141 13.82 -0.13 -11.02
N ASP A 142 13.12 0.41 -10.01
CA ASP A 142 13.54 0.35 -8.62
C ASP A 142 13.01 -0.96 -8.00
N ILE A 143 13.76 -2.05 -8.24
CA ILE A 143 13.37 -3.43 -7.92
C ILE A 143 14.00 -3.97 -6.63
N GLY A 144 14.50 -3.11 -5.76
CA GLY A 144 15.24 -3.46 -4.55
C GLY A 144 16.75 -3.54 -4.79
N VAL A 145 17.50 -3.88 -3.74
CA VAL A 145 18.94 -4.06 -3.77
C VAL A 145 19.32 -5.40 -3.16
N ARG A 146 20.52 -5.93 -3.49
CA ARG A 146 20.95 -7.21 -2.92
C ARG A 146 20.98 -7.16 -1.39
N PRO A 147 20.51 -8.22 -0.68
CA PRO A 147 20.08 -9.52 -1.22
C PRO A 147 18.62 -9.61 -1.71
N ALA A 148 17.82 -8.53 -1.62
CA ALA A 148 16.38 -8.49 -1.95
C ALA A 148 16.08 -8.00 -3.38
N LEU A 149 17.01 -8.16 -4.31
CA LEU A 149 16.81 -7.73 -5.69
C LEU A 149 15.65 -8.52 -6.35
N GLY A 150 14.68 -7.79 -6.93
CA GLY A 150 13.44 -8.35 -7.47
C GLY A 150 12.28 -8.44 -6.46
N LEU A 151 12.52 -8.13 -5.17
CA LEU A 151 11.49 -8.12 -4.13
C LEU A 151 10.83 -6.76 -3.90
N SER A 152 11.22 -5.74 -4.65
CA SER A 152 10.49 -4.48 -4.73
C SER A 152 9.87 -4.35 -6.11
N ILE A 153 8.56 -4.19 -6.18
CA ILE A 153 7.80 -4.12 -7.43
C ILE A 153 7.03 -2.81 -7.43
N ASN A 154 7.41 -1.92 -8.33
CA ASN A 154 6.80 -0.60 -8.49
C ASN A 154 6.05 -0.55 -9.82
N MET A 155 4.73 -0.43 -9.79
CA MET A 155 3.92 -0.24 -10.99
C MET A 155 3.45 1.20 -11.09
N GLU A 156 4.03 1.91 -12.06
CA GLU A 156 3.67 3.29 -12.42
C GLU A 156 2.35 3.29 -13.21
N MET A 157 1.24 3.52 -12.54
CA MET A 157 -0.07 3.58 -13.19
C MET A 157 -0.21 4.88 -14.00
N PRO A 158 -0.55 4.80 -15.28
CA PRO A 158 -0.87 5.99 -16.07
C PRO A 158 -2.04 6.77 -15.48
N LEU A 159 -2.13 8.07 -15.79
CA LEU A 159 -3.28 8.87 -15.40
C LEU A 159 -4.58 8.22 -15.89
N ARG A 160 -5.61 8.29 -15.07
CA ARG A 160 -6.93 7.69 -15.37
C ARG A 160 -6.95 6.16 -15.41
N SER A 161 -5.93 5.50 -14.86
CA SER A 161 -6.02 4.05 -14.62
C SER A 161 -7.10 3.76 -13.59
N GLY A 162 -7.94 2.80 -13.91
CA GLY A 162 -9.08 2.41 -13.08
C GLY A 162 -9.16 0.90 -12.84
N ASN A 163 -10.33 0.42 -12.47
CA ASN A 163 -10.56 -0.97 -12.05
C ASN A 163 -9.97 -2.01 -13.02
N LYS A 164 -10.05 -1.75 -14.33
CA LYS A 164 -9.59 -2.69 -15.34
C LYS A 164 -8.07 -2.83 -15.37
N GLU A 165 -7.35 -1.73 -15.33
CA GLU A 165 -5.88 -1.73 -15.32
C GLU A 165 -5.35 -2.39 -14.04
N TYR A 166 -5.98 -2.10 -12.89
CA TYR A 166 -5.68 -2.78 -11.64
C TYR A 166 -5.97 -4.28 -11.73
N GLY A 167 -7.14 -4.70 -12.22
CA GLY A 167 -7.47 -6.11 -12.39
C GLY A 167 -6.44 -6.87 -13.22
N ILE A 168 -6.06 -6.33 -14.39
CA ILE A 168 -5.03 -6.94 -15.26
C ILE A 168 -3.68 -7.05 -14.53
N LEU A 169 -3.26 -5.99 -13.80
CA LEU A 169 -2.01 -6.03 -13.05
C LEU A 169 -2.03 -7.10 -11.95
N PHE A 170 -3.16 -7.22 -11.24
CA PHE A 170 -3.32 -8.22 -10.18
C PHE A 170 -3.24 -9.64 -10.74
N GLU A 171 -3.93 -9.95 -11.83
CA GLU A 171 -3.92 -11.27 -12.47
C GLU A 171 -2.57 -11.60 -13.09
N ASP A 172 -1.97 -10.65 -13.81
CA ASP A 172 -0.80 -10.87 -14.64
C ASP A 172 0.52 -10.88 -13.85
N VAL A 173 0.59 -10.15 -12.75
CA VAL A 173 1.84 -9.95 -11.98
C VAL A 173 1.65 -10.25 -10.50
N ILE A 174 0.75 -9.54 -9.81
CA ILE A 174 0.70 -9.55 -8.34
C ILE A 174 0.37 -10.95 -7.82
N GLU A 175 -0.65 -11.61 -8.36
CA GLU A 175 -1.03 -12.96 -7.94
C GLU A 175 0.14 -13.94 -8.08
N LYS A 176 0.82 -13.94 -9.21
CA LYS A 176 1.93 -14.86 -9.51
C LYS A 176 3.11 -14.66 -8.56
N VAL A 177 3.46 -13.40 -8.31
CA VAL A 177 4.53 -13.04 -7.39
C VAL A 177 4.17 -13.42 -5.96
N MET A 178 2.97 -13.07 -5.52
CA MET A 178 2.49 -13.36 -4.16
C MET A 178 2.43 -14.85 -3.86
N ILE A 179 1.89 -15.66 -4.80
CA ILE A 179 1.87 -17.13 -4.67
C ILE A 179 3.29 -17.69 -4.59
N LYS A 180 4.21 -17.21 -5.41
CA LYS A 180 5.60 -17.68 -5.42
C LYS A 180 6.38 -17.25 -4.20
N PHE A 181 6.14 -16.03 -3.71
CA PHE A 181 6.76 -15.52 -2.48
C PHE A 181 6.20 -16.24 -1.24
N ASP A 182 4.91 -16.59 -1.24
CA ASP A 182 4.18 -17.29 -0.15
C ASP A 182 4.30 -16.54 1.19
N PRO A 183 3.75 -15.31 1.30
CA PRO A 183 3.81 -14.55 2.55
C PRO A 183 2.90 -15.17 3.62
N GLU A 184 3.33 -15.13 4.87
CA GLU A 184 2.55 -15.55 6.03
C GLU A 184 1.46 -14.54 6.38
N ILE A 185 1.73 -13.25 6.16
CA ILE A 185 0.81 -12.13 6.36
C ILE A 185 1.01 -11.10 5.24
N VAL A 186 -0.08 -10.53 4.77
CA VAL A 186 -0.11 -9.37 3.87
C VAL A 186 -0.46 -8.13 4.68
N ILE A 187 0.38 -7.11 4.62
CA ILE A 187 0.08 -5.76 5.09
C ILE A 187 -0.37 -4.96 3.88
N LEU A 188 -1.59 -4.44 3.91
CA LEU A 188 -2.12 -3.59 2.86
C LEU A 188 -2.07 -2.13 3.30
N GLU A 189 -1.18 -1.35 2.67
CA GLU A 189 -1.16 0.12 2.74
C GLU A 189 -2.32 0.63 1.89
N CYS A 190 -3.46 0.84 2.55
CA CYS A 190 -4.76 1.09 1.92
C CYS A 190 -5.07 2.60 1.91
N GLY A 191 -4.51 3.33 0.94
CA GLY A 191 -4.91 4.70 0.65
C GLY A 191 -6.19 4.75 -0.17
N PHE A 192 -6.99 5.78 0.04
CA PHE A 192 -8.21 6.03 -0.71
C PHE A 192 -8.06 7.15 -1.75
N ASP A 193 -6.85 7.64 -1.95
CA ASP A 193 -6.57 8.72 -2.89
C ASP A 193 -6.43 8.27 -4.35
N ALA A 194 -6.45 6.96 -4.63
CA ALA A 194 -6.68 6.43 -5.97
C ALA A 194 -8.16 6.47 -6.41
N TYR A 195 -9.07 6.91 -5.54
CA TYR A 195 -10.50 7.02 -5.82
C TYR A 195 -10.80 8.12 -6.85
N HIS A 196 -11.69 7.84 -7.79
CA HIS A 196 -11.98 8.71 -8.96
C HIS A 196 -12.49 10.11 -8.63
N LYS A 197 -12.92 10.34 -7.38
CA LYS A 197 -13.36 11.67 -6.90
C LYS A 197 -12.28 12.37 -6.06
N GLU A 198 -11.15 11.75 -5.81
CA GLU A 198 -10.05 12.34 -5.03
C GLU A 198 -9.37 13.45 -5.83
N SER A 199 -8.87 14.46 -5.13
CA SER A 199 -8.23 15.63 -5.73
C SER A 199 -6.70 15.57 -5.75
N LEU A 200 -6.09 14.71 -4.92
CA LEU A 200 -4.63 14.58 -4.79
C LEU A 200 -4.01 13.68 -5.84
N SER A 201 -4.83 12.92 -6.57
CA SER A 201 -4.39 12.05 -7.66
C SER A 201 -5.29 12.17 -8.87
N GLN A 202 -4.93 11.48 -9.94
CA GLN A 202 -5.70 11.40 -11.18
C GLN A 202 -5.92 9.94 -11.59
N LEU A 203 -6.06 9.05 -10.61
CA LEU A 203 -6.49 7.67 -10.83
C LEU A 203 -8.02 7.58 -10.76
N ASP A 204 -8.58 6.52 -11.33
CA ASP A 204 -10.01 6.35 -11.47
C ASP A 204 -10.51 5.02 -10.86
N LEU A 205 -9.96 4.61 -9.70
CA LEU A 205 -10.54 3.49 -8.93
C LEU A 205 -11.94 3.88 -8.43
N THR A 206 -12.85 2.93 -8.53
CA THR A 206 -14.21 3.06 -7.98
C THR A 206 -14.38 2.22 -6.72
N VAL A 207 -15.54 2.30 -6.11
CA VAL A 207 -15.95 1.44 -4.99
C VAL A 207 -15.76 -0.04 -5.33
N ASP A 208 -16.20 -0.47 -6.53
CA ASP A 208 -16.05 -1.84 -7.01
C ASP A 208 -14.58 -2.24 -7.22
N GLY A 209 -13.72 -1.30 -7.60
CA GLY A 209 -12.29 -1.51 -7.74
C GLY A 209 -11.63 -1.82 -6.39
N TYR A 210 -11.89 -0.99 -5.39
CA TYR A 210 -11.42 -1.24 -4.02
C TYR A 210 -11.92 -2.58 -3.48
N TYR A 211 -13.23 -2.85 -3.60
CA TYR A 211 -13.79 -4.13 -3.19
C TYR A 211 -13.04 -5.31 -3.81
N SER A 212 -12.86 -5.29 -5.13
CA SER A 212 -12.23 -6.39 -5.88
C SER A 212 -10.79 -6.65 -5.44
N ILE A 213 -10.01 -5.61 -5.16
CA ILE A 213 -8.65 -5.72 -4.65
C ILE A 213 -8.65 -6.37 -3.26
N ILE A 214 -9.51 -5.90 -2.36
CA ILE A 214 -9.56 -6.38 -0.98
C ILE A 214 -10.04 -7.83 -0.93
N ASP A 215 -11.11 -8.18 -1.63
CA ASP A 215 -11.68 -9.54 -1.70
C ASP A 215 -10.67 -10.52 -2.32
N PHE A 216 -9.95 -10.09 -3.36
CA PHE A 216 -8.86 -10.87 -3.96
C PHE A 216 -7.80 -11.25 -2.93
N LEU A 217 -7.36 -10.30 -2.10
CA LEU A 217 -6.35 -10.53 -1.07
C LEU A 217 -6.90 -11.38 0.08
N ALA A 218 -8.06 -11.01 0.60
CA ALA A 218 -8.68 -11.65 1.76
C ALA A 218 -9.10 -13.10 1.48
N SER A 219 -9.48 -13.42 0.24
CA SER A 219 -9.80 -14.79 -0.15
C SER A 219 -8.60 -15.75 -0.20
N ARG A 220 -7.35 -15.24 -0.10
CA ARG A 220 -6.11 -16.02 -0.30
C ARG A 220 -5.12 -15.94 0.85
N TRP A 221 -5.04 -14.82 1.54
CA TRP A 221 -4.03 -14.56 2.58
C TRP A 221 -4.66 -13.94 3.82
N LYS A 222 -3.97 -14.03 4.95
CA LYS A 222 -4.25 -13.22 6.13
C LYS A 222 -3.86 -11.77 5.83
N VAL A 223 -4.77 -10.82 6.06
CA VAL A 223 -4.57 -9.42 5.67
C VAL A 223 -4.70 -8.49 6.86
N VAL A 224 -3.73 -7.60 7.02
CA VAL A 224 -3.79 -6.45 7.94
C VAL A 224 -3.83 -5.19 7.08
N CYS A 225 -5.00 -4.55 6.98
CA CYS A 225 -5.15 -3.28 6.30
C CYS A 225 -4.75 -2.13 7.22
N LEU A 226 -4.00 -1.18 6.69
CA LEU A 226 -3.63 0.07 7.35
C LEU A 226 -4.14 1.22 6.49
N LEU A 227 -4.89 2.15 7.08
CA LEU A 227 -5.32 3.36 6.37
C LEU A 227 -4.10 4.24 6.11
N GLU A 228 -3.94 4.67 4.85
CA GLU A 228 -2.92 5.62 4.42
C GLU A 228 -3.59 6.93 3.94
N GLY A 229 -3.35 7.39 2.71
CA GLY A 229 -3.94 8.60 2.16
C GLY A 229 -5.44 8.54 1.87
N GLY A 230 -5.95 9.56 1.18
CA GLY A 230 -7.36 9.70 0.82
C GLY A 230 -8.12 10.67 1.74
N TYR A 231 -8.67 11.73 1.13
CA TYR A 231 -9.21 12.87 1.88
C TYR A 231 -10.59 13.32 1.35
N HIS A 232 -11.17 12.55 0.42
CA HIS A 232 -12.52 12.80 -0.09
C HIS A 232 -13.58 12.53 1.00
N GLU A 233 -14.73 13.20 0.91
CA GLU A 233 -15.84 13.03 1.86
C GLU A 233 -16.41 11.60 1.91
N ASP A 234 -16.24 10.81 0.83
CA ASP A 234 -16.62 9.40 0.76
C ASP A 234 -15.68 8.45 1.54
N ILE A 235 -14.72 8.95 2.34
CA ILE A 235 -13.77 8.11 3.08
C ILE A 235 -14.45 7.06 3.96
N GLY A 236 -15.60 7.41 4.57
CA GLY A 236 -16.40 6.47 5.37
C GLY A 236 -17.02 5.36 4.52
N LEU A 237 -17.47 5.67 3.30
CA LEU A 237 -17.98 4.70 2.34
C LEU A 237 -16.87 3.74 1.92
N LEU A 238 -15.70 4.25 1.56
CA LEU A 238 -14.55 3.44 1.15
C LEU A 238 -14.04 2.54 2.28
N ALA A 239 -14.02 3.04 3.52
CA ALA A 239 -13.70 2.21 4.68
C ALA A 239 -14.71 1.06 4.88
N ALA A 240 -16.01 1.32 4.68
CA ALA A 240 -17.03 0.27 4.72
C ALA A 240 -16.84 -0.77 3.61
N VAL A 241 -16.44 -0.35 2.41
CA VAL A 241 -16.12 -1.24 1.28
C VAL A 241 -14.93 -2.15 1.60
N VAL A 242 -13.88 -1.62 2.26
CA VAL A 242 -12.75 -2.44 2.73
C VAL A 242 -13.24 -3.51 3.70
N LEU A 243 -14.09 -3.15 4.67
CA LEU A 243 -14.65 -4.13 5.61
C LEU A 243 -15.51 -5.19 4.90
N GLU A 244 -16.31 -4.80 3.90
CA GLU A 244 -17.07 -5.75 3.09
C GLU A 244 -16.15 -6.73 2.34
N GLY A 245 -15.08 -6.23 1.70
CA GLY A 245 -14.10 -7.06 1.00
C GLY A 245 -13.40 -8.04 1.94
N LEU A 246 -12.97 -7.58 3.14
CA LEU A 246 -12.38 -8.46 4.16
C LEU A 246 -13.34 -9.53 4.68
N MET A 247 -14.64 -9.29 4.64
CA MET A 247 -15.68 -10.23 5.07
C MET A 247 -16.22 -11.11 3.93
N GLY A 248 -15.78 -10.90 2.69
CA GLY A 248 -16.35 -11.57 1.51
C GLY A 248 -17.83 -11.23 1.29
N ARG A 249 -18.28 -10.02 1.68
CA ARG A 249 -19.65 -9.52 1.50
C ARG A 249 -19.66 -8.38 0.52
N ARG A 250 -20.73 -8.22 -0.26
CA ARG A 250 -20.81 -7.16 -1.26
C ARG A 250 -22.22 -6.57 -1.29
N THR A 251 -22.44 -5.54 -0.52
CA THR A 251 -23.70 -4.78 -0.51
C THR A 251 -23.53 -3.39 -1.15
N ILE A 252 -22.35 -2.79 -1.01
CA ILE A 252 -21.98 -1.50 -1.59
C ILE A 252 -21.45 -1.73 -3.01
N LYS A 253 -21.97 -1.00 -3.99
CA LYS A 253 -21.60 -1.12 -5.41
C LYS A 253 -21.54 0.25 -6.06
N ASP A 254 -20.82 0.33 -7.18
CA ASP A 254 -20.83 1.50 -8.04
C ASP A 254 -22.22 1.78 -8.64
N GLU A 255 -22.49 3.04 -8.89
CA GLU A 255 -23.61 3.45 -9.74
C GLU A 255 -23.25 3.23 -11.21
N ILE A 256 -24.17 2.63 -11.98
CA ILE A 256 -23.95 2.21 -13.38
C ILE A 256 -23.48 3.38 -14.26
N ASP A 257 -24.06 4.57 -14.07
CA ASP A 257 -23.74 5.77 -14.86
C ASP A 257 -22.29 6.26 -14.64
N GLN A 258 -21.68 5.95 -13.51
CA GLN A 258 -20.28 6.32 -13.22
C GLN A 258 -19.30 5.41 -13.97
N ILE A 259 -19.61 4.13 -14.13
CA ILE A 259 -18.76 3.17 -14.85
C ILE A 259 -18.62 3.55 -16.32
N ASP A 260 -19.73 3.92 -16.98
CA ASP A 260 -19.75 4.31 -18.40
C ASP A 260 -19.02 5.65 -18.63
N LEU A 261 -19.14 6.59 -17.73
CA LEU A 261 -18.45 7.89 -17.80
C LEU A 261 -16.92 7.70 -17.72
N LEU A 262 -16.45 6.84 -16.82
CA LEU A 262 -15.02 6.56 -16.65
C LEU A 262 -14.45 5.78 -17.84
N ALA A 263 -15.18 4.81 -18.37
CA ALA A 263 -14.75 3.98 -19.50
C ALA A 263 -14.42 4.82 -20.75
N SER A 264 -15.14 5.92 -20.99
CA SER A 264 -14.91 6.80 -22.15
C SER A 264 -13.58 7.59 -22.07
N ARG A 265 -13.00 7.75 -20.89
CA ARG A 265 -11.75 8.51 -20.64
C ARG A 265 -10.48 7.69 -20.85
N HIS A 266 -10.59 6.37 -21.01
CA HIS A 266 -9.48 5.43 -20.83
C HIS A 266 -8.77 4.96 -22.10
N VAL A 267 -9.06 5.51 -23.30
CA VAL A 267 -8.50 4.99 -24.57
C VAL A 267 -6.98 5.10 -24.63
N ASN A 268 -6.40 6.23 -24.26
CA ASN A 268 -4.94 6.43 -24.27
C ASN A 268 -4.27 5.76 -23.06
N THR A 269 -4.92 5.76 -21.89
CA THR A 269 -4.46 5.14 -20.66
C THR A 269 -4.13 3.67 -20.85
N ARG A 270 -4.99 2.92 -21.55
CA ARG A 270 -4.80 1.48 -21.77
C ARG A 270 -3.53 1.16 -22.55
N LYS A 271 -3.23 1.93 -23.60
CA LYS A 271 -2.00 1.72 -24.39
C LYS A 271 -0.77 1.97 -23.53
N GLU A 272 -0.71 3.08 -22.84
CA GLU A 272 0.39 3.42 -21.93
C GLU A 272 0.55 2.39 -20.81
N PHE A 273 -0.55 1.92 -20.22
CA PHE A 273 -0.55 0.86 -19.22
C PHE A 273 0.07 -0.43 -19.77
N GLN A 274 -0.30 -0.88 -20.97
CA GLN A 274 0.25 -2.10 -21.56
C GLN A 274 1.75 -1.97 -21.84
N GLU A 275 2.23 -0.81 -22.27
CA GLU A 275 3.65 -0.53 -22.45
C GLU A 275 4.41 -0.62 -21.12
N LYS A 276 3.89 0.01 -20.06
CA LYS A 276 4.47 -0.04 -18.71
C LYS A 276 4.42 -1.45 -18.11
N LEU A 277 3.31 -2.17 -18.26
CA LEU A 277 3.16 -3.55 -17.80
C LEU A 277 4.17 -4.48 -18.48
N SER A 278 4.33 -4.35 -19.80
CA SER A 278 5.31 -5.14 -20.56
C SER A 278 6.74 -4.86 -20.10
N ARG A 279 7.06 -3.59 -19.82
CA ARG A 279 8.35 -3.19 -19.27
C ARG A 279 8.57 -3.75 -17.86
N LEU A 280 7.55 -3.70 -16.99
CA LEU A 280 7.62 -4.29 -15.65
C LEU A 280 7.91 -5.79 -15.73
N LYS A 281 7.14 -6.54 -16.56
CA LYS A 281 7.33 -7.98 -16.76
C LYS A 281 8.75 -8.29 -17.25
N LEU A 282 9.27 -7.54 -18.21
CA LEU A 282 10.63 -7.70 -18.71
C LEU A 282 11.69 -7.52 -17.62
N ILE A 283 11.57 -6.48 -16.78
CA ILE A 283 12.50 -6.19 -15.70
C ILE A 283 12.44 -7.28 -14.61
N LEU A 284 11.25 -7.80 -14.33
CA LEU A 284 11.03 -8.81 -13.31
C LEU A 284 11.33 -10.25 -13.77
N SER A 285 11.40 -10.51 -15.08
CA SER A 285 11.58 -11.86 -15.64
C SER A 285 12.81 -12.63 -15.13
N PRO A 286 13.94 -12.01 -14.72
CA PRO A 286 15.05 -12.74 -14.10
C PRO A 286 14.75 -13.29 -12.70
N TYR A 287 13.72 -12.80 -12.03
CA TYR A 287 13.37 -13.11 -10.64
C TYR A 287 12.07 -13.89 -10.53
N TRP A 288 11.13 -13.66 -11.45
CA TRP A 288 9.77 -14.18 -11.41
C TRP A 288 9.34 -14.74 -12.74
N ASP A 289 8.77 -15.96 -12.75
CA ASP A 289 8.19 -16.59 -13.92
C ASP A 289 6.75 -16.08 -14.10
N LEU A 290 6.60 -14.95 -14.81
CA LEU A 290 5.32 -14.28 -14.99
C LEU A 290 4.52 -14.78 -16.21
N ASP A 291 5.11 -15.62 -17.06
CA ASP A 291 4.47 -16.12 -18.28
C ASP A 291 3.66 -17.40 -18.04
N LYS A 292 3.95 -18.13 -16.97
CA LYS A 292 3.20 -19.34 -16.65
C LYS A 292 1.85 -19.01 -16.02
N PRO A 293 0.79 -19.72 -16.41
CA PRO A 293 -0.47 -19.64 -15.69
C PRO A 293 -0.29 -20.14 -14.25
N VAL A 294 -1.01 -19.52 -13.33
CA VAL A 294 -1.07 -20.01 -11.95
C VAL A 294 -1.71 -21.40 -11.97
N SER A 295 -0.94 -22.43 -11.63
CA SER A 295 -1.54 -23.75 -11.40
C SER A 295 -2.45 -23.65 -10.17
N CYS A 296 -3.74 -23.89 -10.38
CA CYS A 296 -4.76 -23.86 -9.32
C CYS A 296 -4.40 -24.91 -8.24
N GLN A 297 -3.64 -24.51 -7.24
CA GLN A 297 -3.58 -25.22 -5.94
C GLN A 297 -4.53 -24.49 -5.00
N VAL A 298 -5.81 -24.88 -5.06
CA VAL A 298 -6.78 -24.52 -4.02
C VAL A 298 -6.29 -25.18 -2.73
N ARG A 299 -5.88 -24.35 -1.75
CA ARG A 299 -5.64 -24.79 -0.38
C ARG A 299 -6.93 -24.74 0.43
#